data_90684b7556db3a272347a4510b0d99d8
#
_entry.id   90684b7556db3a272347a4510b0d99d8
#
_cell.length_a   1.000
_cell.length_b   1.000
_cell.length_c   1.000
_cell.angle_alpha   90.00
_cell.angle_beta   90.00
_cell.angle_gamma   90.00
#
_symmetry.space_group_name_H-M   'P 1'
#
loop_
_entity.id
_entity.type
_entity.pdbx_description
1 polymer ?
#
loop_
_entity_poly.entity_id
_entity_poly.type
_entity_poly.pdbx_seq_one_letter_code
_entity_poly.pdbx_strand_id
1 'polypeptide(L)'
;PRADSPATPEALRDNEAVELFLARARAVNPAFEIDGQNAPAVAQICRRLDGIPLAIELAAARIKVLPASEIAKRLDQRFRLLGSGSRASLPHHQTLQTLIDWSYRHLSDPEQALLCRFSLFAGGWTLDAAEAICAGEGIELWEVLDHLTSLVDKSLVEVDVEGGRST
;
A
#
# COMPACT_ATOMS: atom_id res chain seq x y z
N PRO A 1 18.12 10.54 14.12
CA PRO A 1 17.43 10.06 15.31
C PRO A 1 18.15 8.81 15.81
N ARG A 2 18.49 8.79 17.10
CA ARG A 2 19.28 7.73 17.72
C ARG A 2 18.51 6.40 17.70
N ALA A 3 19.19 5.33 17.37
CA ALA A 3 18.65 3.99 17.15
C ALA A 3 18.09 3.29 18.41
N ASP A 4 18.14 3.89 19.59
CA ASP A 4 17.90 3.24 20.90
C ASP A 4 16.83 3.89 21.78
N SER A 5 15.99 4.80 21.25
CA SER A 5 14.86 5.29 22.06
C SER A 5 13.67 4.33 21.92
N PRO A 6 13.00 3.98 23.04
CA PRO A 6 11.78 3.16 22.98
C PRO A 6 10.75 3.85 22.07
N ALA A 7 10.18 3.10 21.12
CA ALA A 7 9.15 3.61 20.23
C ALA A 7 7.84 3.76 21.03
N THR A 8 7.74 4.86 21.79
CA THR A 8 6.51 5.24 22.47
C THR A 8 5.61 6.01 21.50
N PRO A 9 4.28 5.96 21.64
CA PRO A 9 3.35 6.71 20.79
C PRO A 9 3.66 8.21 20.73
N GLU A 10 4.14 8.79 21.86
CA GLU A 10 4.51 10.20 21.95
C GLU A 10 5.75 10.52 21.12
N ALA A 11 6.76 9.65 21.14
CA ALA A 11 8.02 9.84 20.38
C ALA A 11 7.82 9.69 18.86
N LEU A 12 6.70 9.08 18.44
CA LEU A 12 6.38 8.86 17.03
C LEU A 12 5.52 9.98 16.42
N ARG A 13 4.92 10.85 17.24
CA ARG A 13 3.99 11.90 16.76
C ARG A 13 4.62 12.94 15.85
N ASP A 14 5.90 13.20 16.00
CA ASP A 14 6.63 14.21 15.20
C ASP A 14 7.34 13.59 13.98
N ASN A 15 6.95 12.38 13.58
CA ASN A 15 7.59 11.69 12.45
C ASN A 15 6.63 11.63 11.25
N GLU A 16 6.97 12.38 10.19
CA GLU A 16 6.15 12.49 8.97
C GLU A 16 5.78 11.13 8.35
N ALA A 17 6.70 10.16 8.38
CA ALA A 17 6.43 8.81 7.87
C ALA A 17 5.39 8.07 8.72
N VAL A 18 5.37 8.30 10.03
CA VAL A 18 4.37 7.73 10.95
C VAL A 18 3.03 8.44 10.80
N GLU A 19 3.04 9.76 10.64
CA GLU A 19 1.82 10.52 10.36
C GLU A 19 1.14 10.07 9.07
N LEU A 20 1.91 9.89 8.00
CA LEU A 20 1.41 9.36 6.72
C LEU A 20 0.84 7.95 6.91
N PHE A 21 1.58 7.07 7.61
CA PHE A 21 1.10 5.72 7.92
C PHE A 21 -0.24 5.76 8.67
N LEU A 22 -0.34 6.61 9.71
CA LEU A 22 -1.55 6.73 10.53
C LEU A 22 -2.72 7.28 9.72
N ALA A 23 -2.49 8.32 8.91
CA ALA A 23 -3.52 8.91 8.05
C ALA A 23 -4.08 7.86 7.08
N ARG A 24 -3.21 7.08 6.42
CA ARG A 24 -3.63 6.05 5.49
C ARG A 24 -4.27 4.84 6.19
N ALA A 25 -3.75 4.41 7.33
CA ALA A 25 -4.33 3.35 8.12
C ALA A 25 -5.75 3.68 8.59
N ARG A 26 -6.01 4.94 8.98
CA ARG A 26 -7.35 5.43 9.36
C ARG A 26 -8.30 5.52 8.18
N ALA A 27 -7.82 5.79 6.98
CA ALA A 27 -8.65 5.79 5.78
C ALA A 27 -9.28 4.42 5.50
N VAL A 28 -8.56 3.33 5.80
CA VAL A 28 -9.05 1.95 5.59
C VAL A 28 -9.61 1.29 6.86
N ASN A 29 -9.24 1.79 8.03
CA ASN A 29 -9.73 1.36 9.34
C ASN A 29 -9.84 2.58 10.28
N PRO A 30 -11.00 3.27 10.31
CA PRO A 30 -11.18 4.49 11.10
C PRO A 30 -10.90 4.34 12.60
N ALA A 31 -10.99 3.13 13.14
CA ALA A 31 -10.70 2.84 14.55
C ALA A 31 -9.21 2.62 14.84
N PHE A 32 -8.34 2.68 13.83
CA PHE A 32 -6.92 2.44 14.04
C PHE A 32 -6.27 3.61 14.79
N GLU A 33 -5.60 3.27 15.89
CA GLU A 33 -4.79 4.19 16.68
C GLU A 33 -3.43 3.58 16.98
N ILE A 34 -2.43 4.44 17.13
CA ILE A 34 -1.10 4.01 17.59
C ILE A 34 -1.12 3.99 19.12
N ASP A 35 -0.89 2.83 19.67
CA ASP A 35 -0.83 2.55 21.12
C ASP A 35 0.53 1.96 21.51
N GLY A 36 0.70 1.69 22.82
CA GLY A 36 1.95 1.10 23.33
C GLY A 36 2.24 -0.31 22.82
N GLN A 37 1.25 -1.02 22.27
CA GLN A 37 1.42 -2.38 21.76
C GLN A 37 1.88 -2.38 20.30
N ASN A 38 1.34 -1.48 19.48
CA ASN A 38 1.61 -1.44 18.04
C ASN A 38 2.67 -0.39 17.63
N ALA A 39 2.96 0.60 18.48
CA ALA A 39 3.94 1.65 18.20
C ALA A 39 5.33 1.11 17.77
N PRO A 40 5.92 0.09 18.42
CA PRO A 40 7.19 -0.48 17.98
C PRO A 40 7.11 -1.06 16.55
N ALA A 41 6.01 -1.72 16.21
CA ALA A 41 5.80 -2.31 14.89
C ALA A 41 5.63 -1.23 13.81
N VAL A 42 4.85 -0.18 14.07
CA VAL A 42 4.69 0.96 13.15
C VAL A 42 6.03 1.65 12.90
N ALA A 43 6.80 1.92 13.96
CA ALA A 43 8.14 2.49 13.84
C ALA A 43 9.08 1.60 13.02
N GLN A 44 9.00 0.28 13.19
CA GLN A 44 9.77 -0.68 12.41
C GLN A 44 9.37 -0.66 10.94
N ILE A 45 8.06 -0.64 10.62
CA ILE A 45 7.55 -0.54 9.26
C ILE A 45 8.12 0.71 8.59
N CYS A 46 7.91 1.89 9.18
CA CYS A 46 8.37 3.16 8.59
C CYS A 46 9.90 3.19 8.37
N ARG A 47 10.69 2.67 9.31
CA ARG A 47 12.15 2.56 9.15
C ARG A 47 12.55 1.61 8.01
N ARG A 48 11.89 0.45 7.89
CA ARG A 48 12.16 -0.53 6.83
C ARG A 48 11.81 -0.02 5.44
N LEU A 49 10.88 0.90 5.37
CA LEU A 49 10.41 1.51 4.13
C LEU A 49 11.18 2.79 3.77
N ASP A 50 12.24 3.13 4.54
CA ASP A 50 13.12 4.27 4.30
C ASP A 50 12.37 5.61 4.11
N GLY A 51 11.18 5.74 4.70
CA GLY A 51 10.35 6.93 4.55
C GLY A 51 9.74 7.13 3.16
N ILE A 52 9.78 6.12 2.26
CA ILE A 52 9.21 6.23 0.90
C ILE A 52 7.68 6.32 1.00
N PRO A 53 7.03 7.44 0.58
CA PRO A 53 5.60 7.66 0.81
C PRO A 53 4.73 6.54 0.26
N LEU A 54 4.86 6.20 -1.03
CA LEU A 54 4.09 5.12 -1.65
C LEU A 54 4.26 3.78 -0.92
N ALA A 55 5.47 3.48 -0.47
CA ALA A 55 5.74 2.26 0.28
C ALA A 55 5.00 2.23 1.62
N ILE A 56 4.95 3.37 2.31
CA ILE A 56 4.23 3.54 3.57
C ILE A 56 2.72 3.39 3.36
N GLU A 57 2.18 3.99 2.32
CA GLU A 57 0.75 3.89 2.00
C GLU A 57 0.32 2.46 1.67
N LEU A 58 1.10 1.75 0.84
CA LEU A 58 0.86 0.34 0.52
C LEU A 58 0.90 -0.57 1.75
N ALA A 59 1.81 -0.30 2.69
CA ALA A 59 1.90 -1.03 3.95
C ALA A 59 0.73 -0.70 4.88
N ALA A 60 0.39 0.60 5.03
CA ALA A 60 -0.69 1.07 5.89
C ALA A 60 -2.06 0.57 5.43
N ALA A 61 -2.31 0.46 4.12
CA ALA A 61 -3.53 -0.10 3.57
C ALA A 61 -3.79 -1.55 4.04
N ARG A 62 -2.75 -2.30 4.44
CA ARG A 62 -2.87 -3.66 4.96
C ARG A 62 -3.43 -3.74 6.38
N ILE A 63 -3.50 -2.63 7.11
CA ILE A 63 -4.12 -2.56 8.45
C ILE A 63 -5.60 -2.99 8.41
N LYS A 64 -6.26 -2.91 7.26
CA LYS A 64 -7.62 -3.43 7.07
C LYS A 64 -7.73 -4.94 7.37
N VAL A 65 -6.68 -5.72 7.13
CA VAL A 65 -6.68 -7.19 7.21
C VAL A 65 -5.60 -7.78 8.12
N LEU A 66 -4.57 -7.02 8.47
CA LEU A 66 -3.43 -7.51 9.25
C LEU A 66 -3.07 -6.52 10.37
N PRO A 67 -2.72 -6.99 11.57
CA PRO A 67 -2.15 -6.11 12.60
C PRO A 67 -0.75 -5.62 12.19
N ALA A 68 -0.35 -4.44 12.69
CA ALA A 68 0.94 -3.82 12.38
C ALA A 68 2.14 -4.75 12.65
N SER A 69 2.08 -5.55 13.73
CA SER A 69 3.12 -6.53 14.07
C SER A 69 3.32 -7.60 12.99
N GLU A 70 2.24 -8.07 12.39
CA GLU A 70 2.29 -9.07 11.32
C GLU A 70 2.80 -8.45 10.00
N ILE A 71 2.44 -7.19 9.72
CA ILE A 71 2.98 -6.44 8.57
C ILE A 71 4.49 -6.28 8.73
N ALA A 72 4.96 -5.83 9.89
CA ALA A 72 6.39 -5.68 10.18
C ALA A 72 7.17 -7.00 9.97
N LYS A 73 6.63 -8.11 10.49
CA LYS A 73 7.22 -9.44 10.36
C LYS A 73 7.33 -9.90 8.90
N ARG A 74 6.28 -9.70 8.12
CA ARG A 74 6.26 -10.07 6.70
C ARG A 74 7.22 -9.24 5.87
N LEU A 75 7.31 -7.94 6.15
CA LEU A 75 8.32 -7.08 5.54
C LEU A 75 9.74 -7.59 5.83
N ASP A 76 10.05 -7.91 7.07
CA ASP A 76 11.37 -8.45 7.45
C ASP A 76 11.71 -9.75 6.71
N GLN A 77 10.77 -10.66 6.59
CA GLN A 77 10.96 -11.91 5.84
C GLN A 77 11.27 -11.66 4.37
N ARG A 78 10.53 -10.73 3.73
CA ARG A 78 10.71 -10.39 2.32
C ARG A 78 12.04 -9.71 2.04
N PHE A 79 12.43 -8.75 2.88
CA PHE A 79 13.73 -8.08 2.75
C PHE A 79 14.91 -9.03 2.96
N ARG A 80 14.81 -10.02 3.84
CA ARG A 80 15.84 -11.06 4.01
C ARG A 80 16.00 -11.92 2.76
N LEU A 81 14.92 -12.28 2.09
CA LEU A 81 14.95 -13.09 0.86
C LEU A 81 15.57 -12.35 -0.31
N LEU A 82 15.40 -11.02 -0.39
CA LEU A 82 15.93 -10.19 -1.47
C LEU A 82 17.38 -9.74 -1.22
N GLY A 83 17.78 -9.60 0.03
CA GLY A 83 19.16 -9.22 0.39
C GLY A 83 20.22 -10.25 -0.03
N SER A 84 19.81 -11.44 -0.41
CA SER A 84 20.72 -12.51 -0.86
C SER A 84 20.95 -12.58 -2.39
N GLY A 85 20.24 -11.77 -3.19
CA GLY A 85 20.18 -12.04 -4.65
C GLY A 85 20.58 -10.94 -5.62
N SER A 86 20.66 -9.66 -5.25
CA SER A 86 20.99 -8.63 -6.25
C SER A 86 21.70 -7.41 -5.64
N ARG A 87 22.98 -7.28 -5.95
CA ARG A 87 23.85 -6.13 -5.59
C ARG A 87 23.75 -4.94 -6.53
N ALA A 88 22.82 -4.95 -7.50
CA ALA A 88 22.83 -4.01 -8.63
C ALA A 88 21.76 -2.90 -8.59
N SER A 89 20.79 -2.93 -7.68
CA SER A 89 19.74 -1.92 -7.58
C SER A 89 19.90 -1.06 -6.33
N LEU A 90 19.55 0.23 -6.45
CA LEU A 90 19.52 1.13 -5.30
C LEU A 90 18.54 0.60 -4.24
N PRO A 91 18.87 0.71 -2.92
CA PRO A 91 18.04 0.17 -1.84
C PRO A 91 16.57 0.58 -1.91
N HIS A 92 16.28 1.83 -2.25
CA HIS A 92 14.92 2.36 -2.38
C HIS A 92 14.10 1.68 -3.48
N HIS A 93 14.72 1.35 -4.63
CA HIS A 93 14.05 0.63 -5.72
C HIS A 93 13.68 -0.80 -5.32
N GLN A 94 14.54 -1.47 -4.56
CA GLN A 94 14.26 -2.83 -4.07
C GLN A 94 13.12 -2.82 -3.06
N THR A 95 13.07 -1.82 -2.17
CA THR A 95 12.01 -1.65 -1.19
C THR A 95 10.66 -1.47 -1.86
N LEU A 96 10.57 -0.54 -2.80
CA LEU A 96 9.32 -0.24 -3.52
C LEU A 96 8.87 -1.41 -4.37
N GLN A 97 9.75 -2.04 -5.13
CA GLN A 97 9.44 -3.20 -5.95
C GLN A 97 8.93 -4.38 -5.10
N THR A 98 9.55 -4.63 -3.95
CA THR A 98 9.11 -5.67 -3.01
C THR A 98 7.69 -5.45 -2.54
N LEU A 99 7.32 -4.21 -2.25
CA LEU A 99 5.99 -3.86 -1.78
C LEU A 99 4.93 -3.91 -2.88
N ILE A 100 5.27 -3.45 -4.08
CA ILE A 100 4.39 -3.57 -5.25
C ILE A 100 4.13 -5.04 -5.54
N ASP A 101 5.17 -5.88 -5.63
CA ASP A 101 5.04 -7.32 -5.84
C ASP A 101 4.20 -7.98 -4.74
N TRP A 102 4.42 -7.57 -3.49
CA TRP A 102 3.63 -8.09 -2.37
C TRP A 102 2.18 -7.65 -2.46
N SER A 103 1.92 -6.40 -2.82
CA SER A 103 0.57 -5.88 -2.98
C SER A 103 -0.14 -6.59 -4.14
N TYR A 104 0.52 -6.73 -5.29
CA TYR A 104 -0.03 -7.40 -6.46
C TYR A 104 -0.39 -8.88 -6.19
N ARG A 105 0.46 -9.63 -5.49
CA ARG A 105 0.21 -11.05 -5.15
C ARG A 105 -0.96 -11.26 -4.19
N HIS A 106 -1.42 -10.22 -3.50
CA HIS A 106 -2.58 -10.28 -2.60
C HIS A 106 -3.87 -9.79 -3.26
N LEU A 107 -3.84 -9.48 -4.55
CA LEU A 107 -5.02 -9.22 -5.35
C LEU A 107 -5.66 -10.54 -5.76
N SER A 108 -7.00 -10.53 -5.87
CA SER A 108 -7.73 -11.59 -6.53
C SER A 108 -7.45 -11.59 -8.04
N ASP A 109 -7.70 -12.70 -8.72
CA ASP A 109 -7.49 -12.80 -10.17
C ASP A 109 -8.23 -11.69 -10.96
N PRO A 110 -9.51 -11.35 -10.65
CA PRO A 110 -10.19 -10.22 -11.29
C PRO A 110 -9.51 -8.87 -11.03
N GLU A 111 -9.05 -8.62 -9.81
CA GLU A 111 -8.35 -7.38 -9.47
C GLU A 111 -7.00 -7.27 -10.20
N GLN A 112 -6.26 -8.37 -10.33
CA GLN A 112 -5.01 -8.40 -11.11
C GLN A 112 -5.28 -8.12 -12.59
N ALA A 113 -6.31 -8.74 -13.17
CA ALA A 113 -6.73 -8.50 -14.55
C ALA A 113 -7.13 -7.04 -14.75
N LEU A 114 -7.90 -6.46 -13.83
CA LEU A 114 -8.32 -5.07 -13.88
C LEU A 114 -7.12 -4.13 -13.82
N LEU A 115 -6.19 -4.33 -12.89
CA LEU A 115 -4.98 -3.52 -12.75
C LEU A 115 -4.10 -3.59 -14.01
N CYS A 116 -3.99 -4.77 -14.63
CA CYS A 116 -3.29 -4.93 -15.89
C CYS A 116 -3.97 -4.16 -17.03
N ARG A 117 -5.30 -4.15 -17.11
CA ARG A 117 -6.04 -3.38 -18.12
C ARG A 117 -5.90 -1.89 -17.91
N PHE A 118 -5.88 -1.42 -16.65
CA PHE A 118 -5.62 0.00 -16.34
C PHE A 118 -4.25 0.48 -16.80
N SER A 119 -3.26 -0.38 -16.90
CA SER A 119 -1.93 -0.02 -17.41
C SER A 119 -1.91 0.43 -18.89
N LEU A 120 -3.01 0.20 -19.62
CA LEU A 120 -3.16 0.67 -21.02
C LEU A 120 -3.48 2.17 -21.11
N PHE A 121 -3.98 2.77 -20.03
CA PHE A 121 -4.28 4.19 -20.01
C PHE A 121 -3.03 5.02 -19.74
N ALA A 122 -2.84 6.06 -20.54
CA ALA A 122 -1.78 7.05 -20.32
C ALA A 122 -2.40 8.33 -19.73
N GLY A 123 -2.10 8.61 -18.46
CA GLY A 123 -2.47 9.89 -17.83
C GLY A 123 -3.87 9.95 -17.22
N GLY A 124 -4.41 8.84 -16.77
CA GLY A 124 -5.70 8.76 -16.07
C GLY A 124 -6.88 8.42 -16.97
N TRP A 125 -8.01 8.06 -16.34
CA TRP A 125 -9.20 7.55 -17.01
C TRP A 125 -10.47 7.88 -16.20
N THR A 126 -11.63 7.79 -16.85
CA THR A 126 -12.94 7.96 -16.21
C THR A 126 -13.55 6.60 -15.88
N LEU A 127 -14.55 6.57 -14.99
CA LEU A 127 -15.27 5.32 -14.67
C LEU A 127 -15.87 4.70 -15.91
N ASP A 128 -16.50 5.50 -16.78
CA ASP A 128 -17.11 5.01 -18.04
C ASP A 128 -16.07 4.34 -18.96
N ALA A 129 -14.84 4.91 -19.03
CA ALA A 129 -13.75 4.33 -19.79
C ALA A 129 -13.25 3.01 -19.15
N ALA A 130 -13.19 2.95 -17.81
CA ALA A 130 -12.84 1.73 -17.10
C ALA A 130 -13.87 0.63 -17.35
N GLU A 131 -15.16 0.92 -17.24
CA GLU A 131 -16.25 -0.01 -17.50
C GLU A 131 -16.21 -0.53 -18.95
N ALA A 132 -16.01 0.38 -19.92
CA ALA A 132 -15.97 0.01 -21.34
C ALA A 132 -14.79 -0.92 -21.71
N ILE A 133 -13.64 -0.74 -21.06
CA ILE A 133 -12.40 -1.50 -21.39
C ILE A 133 -12.24 -2.72 -20.48
N CYS A 134 -12.66 -2.60 -19.22
CA CYS A 134 -12.38 -3.60 -18.20
C CYS A 134 -13.49 -4.66 -18.04
N ALA A 135 -14.70 -4.41 -18.53
CA ALA A 135 -15.72 -5.42 -18.57
C ALA A 135 -15.41 -6.51 -19.62
N GLY A 136 -15.82 -7.72 -19.36
CA GLY A 136 -15.55 -8.89 -20.20
C GLY A 136 -14.44 -9.79 -19.69
N GLU A 137 -14.24 -10.94 -20.32
CA GLU A 137 -13.28 -11.96 -19.93
C GLU A 137 -13.36 -12.36 -18.44
N GLY A 138 -14.58 -12.55 -17.95
CA GLY A 138 -14.84 -13.01 -16.58
C GLY A 138 -15.03 -11.90 -15.55
N ILE A 139 -15.11 -10.63 -15.99
CA ILE A 139 -15.49 -9.49 -15.14
C ILE A 139 -16.77 -8.88 -15.70
N GLU A 140 -17.85 -8.94 -14.92
CA GLU A 140 -19.10 -8.32 -15.30
C GLU A 140 -19.04 -6.79 -15.11
N LEU A 141 -19.79 -6.04 -15.91
CA LEU A 141 -19.79 -4.57 -15.89
C LEU A 141 -19.99 -3.99 -14.46
N TRP A 142 -20.93 -4.56 -13.71
CA TRP A 142 -21.25 -4.13 -12.35
C TRP A 142 -20.16 -4.48 -11.32
N GLU A 143 -19.29 -5.47 -11.61
CA GLU A 143 -18.17 -5.85 -10.75
C GLU A 143 -16.98 -4.89 -10.88
N VAL A 144 -16.87 -4.16 -11.99
CA VAL A 144 -15.76 -3.22 -12.23
C VAL A 144 -15.65 -2.20 -11.11
N LEU A 145 -16.77 -1.61 -10.68
CA LEU A 145 -16.79 -0.61 -9.61
C LEU A 145 -16.37 -1.21 -8.25
N ASP A 146 -16.80 -2.44 -7.94
CA ASP A 146 -16.46 -3.10 -6.69
C ASP A 146 -14.96 -3.43 -6.62
N HIS A 147 -14.41 -3.97 -7.71
CA HIS A 147 -12.97 -4.24 -7.80
C HIS A 147 -12.15 -2.95 -7.82
N LEU A 148 -12.62 -1.91 -8.48
CA LEU A 148 -11.98 -0.59 -8.47
C LEU A 148 -11.93 -0.02 -7.05
N THR A 149 -13.03 -0.06 -6.32
CA THR A 149 -13.11 0.38 -4.91
C THR A 149 -12.10 -0.39 -4.06
N SER A 150 -12.00 -1.70 -4.26
CA SER A 150 -11.01 -2.53 -3.57
C SER A 150 -9.56 -2.14 -3.90
N LEU A 151 -9.26 -1.79 -5.16
CA LEU A 151 -7.93 -1.33 -5.57
C LEU A 151 -7.57 0.04 -4.97
N VAL A 152 -8.54 0.95 -4.86
CA VAL A 152 -8.40 2.24 -4.18
C VAL A 152 -8.10 2.03 -2.68
N ASP A 153 -8.85 1.17 -2.01
CA ASP A 153 -8.62 0.80 -0.61
C ASP A 153 -7.21 0.23 -0.38
N LYS A 154 -6.68 -0.46 -1.39
CA LYS A 154 -5.33 -1.04 -1.37
C LYS A 154 -4.23 -0.07 -1.79
N SER A 155 -4.54 1.19 -2.06
CA SER A 155 -3.61 2.24 -2.54
C SER A 155 -2.91 1.91 -3.87
N LEU A 156 -3.56 1.13 -4.72
CA LEU A 156 -3.05 0.78 -6.05
C LEU A 156 -3.66 1.63 -7.17
N VAL A 157 -4.76 2.32 -6.87
CA VAL A 157 -5.43 3.29 -7.73
C VAL A 157 -5.74 4.53 -6.91
N GLU A 158 -5.54 5.70 -7.47
CA GLU A 158 -5.92 6.98 -6.90
C GLU A 158 -7.12 7.53 -7.66
N VAL A 159 -8.07 8.14 -6.93
CA VAL A 159 -9.27 8.74 -7.50
C VAL A 159 -9.22 10.24 -7.29
N ASP A 160 -9.28 10.99 -8.38
CA ASP A 160 -9.50 12.43 -8.36
C ASP A 160 -11.01 12.72 -8.47
N VAL A 161 -11.61 13.05 -7.33
CA VAL A 161 -13.05 13.31 -7.22
C VAL A 161 -13.43 14.65 -7.87
N GLU A 162 -12.53 15.64 -7.88
CA GLU A 162 -12.81 16.97 -8.44
C GLU A 162 -12.70 16.98 -9.98
N GLY A 163 -11.81 16.17 -10.55
CA GLY A 163 -11.58 16.06 -11.99
C GLY A 163 -12.37 14.96 -12.69
N GLY A 164 -13.06 14.09 -11.96
CA GLY A 164 -13.78 12.93 -12.51
C GLY A 164 -12.88 11.93 -13.22
N ARG A 165 -11.57 11.92 -12.89
CA ARG A 165 -10.57 11.00 -13.44
C ARG A 165 -9.94 10.15 -12.34
N SER A 166 -9.57 8.92 -12.69
CA SER A 166 -8.82 8.02 -11.81
C SER A 166 -7.45 7.70 -12.44
N THR A 167 -6.46 7.44 -11.62
CA THR A 167 -5.09 7.10 -12.04
C THR A 167 -4.54 5.91 -11.26
#